data_4b806c62695210b9a0c9b95bc2e27e47
#
_entry.id   4b806c62695210b9a0c9b95bc2e27e47
#
_cell.length_a   1.000
_cell.length_b   1.000
_cell.length_c   1.000
_cell.angle_alpha   90.00
_cell.angle_beta   90.00
_cell.angle_gamma   90.00
#
_symmetry.space_group_name_H-M   'P 1'
#
loop_
_entity.id
_entity.type
_entity.pdbx_description
1 polymer ?
#
loop_
_entity_poly.entity_id
_entity_poly.type
_entity_poly.pdbx_seq_one_letter_code
_entity_poly.pdbx_strand_id
1 'polypeptide(L)'
;ILGYDSYYSFRSRYCIMGGYENRQIVSYRNMPELTRNIEGHSFRVLKSECLDLPKKIYQRHYVEMSKKQATLYKQMKKQCMAELNGEVINAPETITRMLRMQQILCGWFPAETNAVPIDPKNPRIEALKEILASISSKAIIWARFKADIRAIEAVLGDEAVSYYGDVKSDDRTKAVDLFQNDPKIKFFIGQ
;
A
#
# COMPACT_ATOMS: atom_id res chain seq x y z
N ILE A 1 -16.93 29.90 -10.44
CA ILE A 1 -16.83 29.03 -11.63
C ILE A 1 -18.15 28.31 -11.86
N LEU A 2 -18.73 27.64 -10.86
CA LEU A 2 -19.97 26.89 -10.99
C LEU A 2 -21.24 27.66 -10.67
N GLY A 3 -21.16 29.00 -10.43
CA GLY A 3 -22.31 29.90 -10.19
C GLY A 3 -23.02 29.71 -8.84
N TYR A 4 -22.34 29.15 -7.83
CA TYR A 4 -22.88 29.01 -6.48
C TYR A 4 -22.30 30.11 -5.56
N ASP A 5 -23.16 30.79 -4.82
CA ASP A 5 -22.77 31.88 -3.91
C ASP A 5 -22.08 31.34 -2.63
N SER A 6 -22.31 30.09 -2.28
CA SER A 6 -21.71 29.47 -1.09
C SER A 6 -21.53 27.97 -1.25
N TYR A 7 -20.61 27.40 -0.44
CA TYR A 7 -20.47 25.95 -0.30
C TYR A 7 -21.77 25.27 0.15
N TYR A 8 -22.55 25.90 1.00
CA TYR A 8 -23.81 25.32 1.49
C TYR A 8 -24.85 25.19 0.38
N SER A 9 -24.94 26.18 -0.51
CA SER A 9 -25.80 26.13 -1.70
C SER A 9 -25.39 25.00 -2.63
N PHE A 10 -24.10 24.90 -2.95
CA PHE A 10 -23.52 23.79 -3.71
C PHE A 10 -23.81 22.44 -3.06
N ARG A 11 -23.53 22.29 -1.76
CA ARG A 11 -23.76 21.04 -1.01
C ARG A 11 -25.22 20.65 -1.00
N SER A 12 -26.14 21.57 -0.78
CA SER A 12 -27.59 21.28 -0.77
C SER A 12 -28.09 20.81 -2.14
N ARG A 13 -27.46 21.24 -3.23
CA ARG A 13 -27.83 20.83 -4.59
C ARG A 13 -27.35 19.41 -4.92
N TYR A 14 -26.13 19.03 -4.50
CA TYR A 14 -25.46 17.82 -4.95
C TYR A 14 -25.28 16.75 -3.87
N CYS A 15 -25.41 17.07 -2.59
CA CYS A 15 -25.19 16.12 -1.51
C CYS A 15 -26.51 15.77 -0.80
N ILE A 16 -26.62 14.52 -0.39
CA ILE A 16 -27.66 14.03 0.52
C ILE A 16 -27.00 13.90 1.88
N MET A 17 -27.50 14.68 2.84
CA MET A 17 -27.00 14.68 4.19
C MET A 17 -27.72 13.64 5.04
N GLY A 18 -27.02 13.06 6.04
CA GLY A 18 -27.54 12.07 6.96
C GLY A 18 -26.57 11.82 8.11
N GLY A 19 -26.72 10.66 8.77
CA GLY A 19 -25.91 10.34 9.95
C GLY A 19 -26.32 11.14 11.19
N TYR A 20 -25.44 11.15 12.21
CA TYR A 20 -25.70 11.87 13.44
C TYR A 20 -25.85 13.37 13.17
N GLU A 21 -26.99 13.95 13.58
CA GLU A 21 -27.35 15.37 13.38
C GLU A 21 -27.30 15.84 11.89
N ASN A 22 -27.47 14.95 10.92
CA ASN A 22 -27.39 15.27 9.49
C ASN A 22 -26.06 15.98 9.06
N ARG A 23 -24.95 15.68 9.74
CA ARG A 23 -23.65 16.32 9.46
C ARG A 23 -22.79 15.55 8.45
N GLN A 24 -23.17 14.33 8.08
CA GLN A 24 -22.42 13.50 7.17
C GLN A 24 -23.04 13.48 5.77
N ILE A 25 -22.19 13.49 4.74
CA ILE A 25 -22.66 13.24 3.37
C ILE A 25 -22.81 11.74 3.22
N VAL A 26 -24.03 11.26 3.02
CA VAL A 26 -24.34 9.82 2.88
C VAL A 26 -24.48 9.41 1.42
N SER A 27 -24.80 10.34 0.52
CA SER A 27 -24.91 10.07 -0.90
C SER A 27 -24.87 11.37 -1.71
N TYR A 28 -24.88 11.22 -3.03
CA TYR A 28 -24.86 12.34 -3.97
C TYR A 28 -26.09 12.31 -4.89
N ARG A 29 -26.54 13.47 -5.35
CA ARG A 29 -27.64 13.64 -6.31
C ARG A 29 -27.27 14.65 -7.40
N ASN A 30 -28.07 14.68 -8.48
CA ASN A 30 -27.87 15.58 -9.61
C ASN A 30 -26.47 15.55 -10.24
N MET A 31 -25.80 14.38 -10.17
CA MET A 31 -24.43 14.22 -10.70
C MET A 31 -24.31 14.51 -12.20
N PRO A 32 -25.28 14.12 -13.06
CA PRO A 32 -25.21 14.48 -14.49
C PRO A 32 -25.22 15.99 -14.76
N GLU A 33 -25.93 16.76 -13.94
CA GLU A 33 -25.93 18.23 -14.01
C GLU A 33 -24.57 18.79 -13.62
N LEU A 34 -24.01 18.32 -12.49
CA LEU A 34 -22.70 18.72 -12.03
C LEU A 34 -21.61 18.41 -13.09
N THR A 35 -21.66 17.24 -13.67
CA THR A 35 -20.72 16.84 -14.73
C THR A 35 -20.79 17.80 -15.92
N ARG A 36 -21.97 18.08 -16.43
CA ARG A 36 -22.15 19.04 -17.54
C ARG A 36 -21.63 20.45 -17.22
N ASN A 37 -21.88 20.92 -15.98
CA ASN A 37 -21.40 22.24 -15.55
C ASN A 37 -19.87 22.28 -15.45
N ILE A 38 -19.23 21.17 -15.05
CA ILE A 38 -17.77 21.05 -14.96
C ILE A 38 -17.14 20.91 -16.35
N GLU A 39 -17.76 20.16 -17.26
CA GLU A 39 -17.24 19.92 -18.61
C GLU A 39 -16.98 21.21 -19.40
N GLY A 40 -17.79 22.25 -19.18
CA GLY A 40 -17.57 23.56 -19.78
C GLY A 40 -16.32 24.31 -19.29
N HIS A 41 -15.73 23.87 -18.18
CA HIS A 41 -14.59 24.53 -17.52
C HIS A 41 -13.40 23.60 -17.29
N SER A 42 -13.49 22.35 -17.75
CA SER A 42 -12.44 21.34 -17.53
C SER A 42 -12.18 20.55 -18.80
N PHE A 43 -10.92 20.11 -18.93
CA PHE A 43 -10.52 19.17 -19.95
C PHE A 43 -10.18 17.84 -19.29
N ARG A 44 -10.84 16.76 -19.72
CA ARG A 44 -10.61 15.40 -19.25
C ARG A 44 -10.29 14.48 -20.41
N VAL A 45 -9.17 13.79 -20.28
CA VAL A 45 -8.73 12.77 -21.25
C VAL A 45 -8.44 11.49 -20.50
N LEU A 46 -9.01 10.40 -20.96
CA LEU A 46 -8.69 9.07 -20.44
C LEU A 46 -7.52 8.45 -21.19
N LYS A 47 -6.65 7.75 -20.49
CA LYS A 47 -5.52 7.02 -21.10
C LYS A 47 -5.99 6.06 -22.19
N SER A 48 -7.16 5.43 -22.01
CA SER A 48 -7.78 4.53 -22.99
C SER A 48 -8.25 5.20 -24.27
N GLU A 49 -8.41 6.51 -24.27
CA GLU A 49 -8.86 7.29 -25.45
C GLU A 49 -7.70 7.85 -26.25
N CYS A 50 -6.54 8.04 -25.60
CA CYS A 50 -5.40 8.74 -26.19
C CYS A 50 -4.15 7.88 -26.38
N LEU A 51 -4.09 6.71 -25.75
CA LEU A 51 -2.92 5.85 -25.78
C LEU A 51 -3.33 4.42 -26.16
N ASP A 52 -2.67 3.87 -27.16
CA ASP A 52 -2.75 2.44 -27.46
C ASP A 52 -1.84 1.66 -26.49
N LEU A 53 -2.37 1.37 -25.32
CA LEU A 53 -1.65 0.65 -24.27
C LEU A 53 -2.12 -0.81 -24.20
N PRO A 54 -1.20 -1.77 -23.99
CA PRO A 54 -1.58 -3.15 -23.75
C PRO A 54 -2.46 -3.26 -22.50
N LYS A 55 -3.34 -4.27 -22.50
CA LYS A 55 -4.22 -4.53 -21.36
C LYS A 55 -3.41 -4.85 -20.11
N LYS A 56 -3.85 -4.33 -18.96
CA LYS A 56 -3.26 -4.67 -17.66
C LYS A 56 -3.53 -6.14 -17.34
N ILE A 57 -2.47 -6.85 -16.98
CA ILE A 57 -2.52 -8.23 -16.54
C ILE A 57 -2.33 -8.24 -15.02
N TYR A 58 -3.23 -8.91 -14.30
CA TYR A 58 -3.16 -9.07 -12.85
C TYR A 58 -2.91 -10.54 -12.55
N GLN A 59 -1.82 -10.81 -11.83
CA GLN A 59 -1.49 -12.16 -11.35
C GLN A 59 -1.46 -12.18 -9.83
N ARG A 60 -1.90 -13.29 -9.23
CA ARG A 60 -1.85 -13.52 -7.79
C ARG A 60 -0.90 -14.66 -7.51
N HIS A 61 0.12 -14.38 -6.71
CA HIS A 61 1.04 -15.40 -6.22
C HIS A 61 0.69 -15.73 -4.78
N TYR A 62 0.36 -17.00 -4.52
CA TYR A 62 0.04 -17.48 -3.19
C TYR A 62 1.29 -18.04 -2.55
N VAL A 63 1.59 -17.59 -1.34
CA VAL A 63 2.76 -18.05 -0.57
C VAL A 63 2.27 -18.66 0.73
N GLU A 64 2.70 -19.86 1.03
CA GLU A 64 2.35 -20.52 2.27
C GLU A 64 3.13 -19.94 3.45
N MET A 65 2.45 -19.83 4.59
CA MET A 65 3.09 -19.44 5.84
C MET A 65 4.02 -20.53 6.34
N SER A 66 5.13 -20.14 6.95
CA SER A 66 5.92 -21.09 7.73
C SER A 66 5.12 -21.65 8.92
N LYS A 67 5.56 -22.77 9.48
CA LYS A 67 4.91 -23.35 10.66
C LYS A 67 4.86 -22.37 11.83
N LYS A 68 5.94 -21.60 12.07
CA LYS A 68 6.00 -20.59 13.12
C LYS A 68 5.02 -19.45 12.85
N GLN A 69 5.01 -18.90 11.63
CA GLN A 69 4.04 -17.86 11.24
C GLN A 69 2.60 -18.34 11.45
N ALA A 70 2.27 -19.57 11.02
CA ALA A 70 0.93 -20.12 11.16
C ALA A 70 0.51 -20.26 12.63
N THR A 71 1.45 -20.65 13.52
CA THR A 71 1.20 -20.74 14.95
C THR A 71 0.92 -19.35 15.56
N LEU A 72 1.80 -18.37 15.31
CA LEU A 72 1.64 -16.99 15.79
C LEU A 72 0.37 -16.34 15.27
N TYR A 73 0.05 -16.56 14.00
CA TYR A 73 -1.19 -16.07 13.41
C TYR A 73 -2.44 -16.63 14.08
N LYS A 74 -2.43 -17.95 14.38
CA LYS A 74 -3.54 -18.60 15.10
C LYS A 74 -3.67 -18.09 16.54
N GLN A 75 -2.56 -17.88 17.24
CA GLN A 75 -2.54 -17.30 18.59
C GLN A 75 -3.17 -15.90 18.55
N MET A 76 -2.64 -14.99 17.70
CA MET A 76 -3.16 -13.63 17.56
C MET A 76 -4.65 -13.61 17.18
N LYS A 77 -5.08 -14.51 16.29
CA LYS A 77 -6.48 -14.60 15.86
C LYS A 77 -7.41 -15.04 16.99
N LYS A 78 -7.01 -16.01 17.83
CA LYS A 78 -7.86 -16.61 18.85
C LYS A 78 -7.74 -15.94 20.22
N GLN A 79 -6.53 -15.58 20.62
CA GLN A 79 -6.21 -15.13 21.97
C GLN A 79 -5.94 -13.63 22.05
N CYS A 80 -5.97 -12.91 20.91
CA CYS A 80 -5.58 -11.50 20.81
C CYS A 80 -4.14 -11.22 21.29
N MET A 81 -3.32 -12.25 21.40
CA MET A 81 -1.91 -12.19 21.80
C MET A 81 -1.08 -13.21 21.02
N ALA A 82 0.21 -12.97 20.92
CA ALA A 82 1.19 -13.92 20.40
C ALA A 82 2.54 -13.73 21.11
N GLU A 83 3.28 -14.82 21.26
CA GLU A 83 4.60 -14.85 21.89
C GLU A 83 5.65 -15.44 20.96
N LEU A 84 6.81 -14.79 20.90
CA LEU A 84 7.98 -15.26 20.18
C LEU A 84 9.25 -14.93 20.99
N ASN A 85 10.05 -15.96 21.33
CA ASN A 85 11.33 -15.81 22.05
C ASN A 85 11.24 -15.00 23.35
N GLY A 86 10.15 -15.12 24.09
CA GLY A 86 9.90 -14.36 25.33
C GLY A 86 9.26 -12.98 25.14
N GLU A 87 9.19 -12.52 23.92
CA GLU A 87 8.48 -11.27 23.56
C GLU A 87 6.99 -11.56 23.36
N VAL A 88 6.13 -10.77 24.00
CA VAL A 88 4.67 -10.92 23.94
C VAL A 88 4.05 -9.68 23.33
N ILE A 89 3.16 -9.88 22.35
CA ILE A 89 2.33 -8.82 21.80
C ILE A 89 0.87 -9.05 22.17
N ASN A 90 0.21 -8.00 22.64
CA ASN A 90 -1.22 -7.95 22.92
C ASN A 90 -1.92 -7.03 21.92
N ALA A 91 -3.10 -7.45 21.47
CA ALA A 91 -3.91 -6.66 20.55
C ALA A 91 -5.40 -6.87 20.85
N PRO A 92 -5.93 -6.33 21.96
CA PRO A 92 -7.34 -6.50 22.33
C PRO A 92 -8.27 -5.83 21.32
N GLU A 93 -7.88 -4.71 20.75
CA GLU A 93 -8.66 -3.99 19.76
C GLU A 93 -8.61 -4.66 18.39
N THR A 94 -9.75 -4.73 17.71
CA THR A 94 -9.87 -5.39 16.41
C THR A 94 -8.92 -4.82 15.36
N ILE A 95 -8.79 -3.51 15.28
CA ILE A 95 -7.93 -2.84 14.28
C ILE A 95 -6.46 -3.18 14.55
N THR A 96 -6.02 -3.07 15.79
CA THR A 96 -4.65 -3.41 16.21
C THR A 96 -4.36 -4.89 15.94
N ARG A 97 -5.30 -5.78 16.25
CA ARG A 97 -5.18 -7.21 15.96
C ARG A 97 -5.01 -7.48 14.47
N MET A 98 -5.82 -6.85 13.61
CA MET A 98 -5.66 -6.99 12.16
C MET A 98 -4.29 -6.53 11.67
N LEU A 99 -3.79 -5.41 12.20
CA LEU A 99 -2.45 -4.92 11.87
C LEU A 99 -1.36 -5.92 12.28
N ARG A 100 -1.43 -6.45 13.51
CA ARG A 100 -0.47 -7.46 14.01
C ARG A 100 -0.50 -8.74 13.18
N MET A 101 -1.70 -9.20 12.84
CA MET A 101 -1.85 -10.36 11.95
C MET A 101 -1.23 -10.12 10.57
N GLN A 102 -1.36 -8.92 10.01
CA GLN A 102 -0.70 -8.56 8.74
C GLN A 102 0.83 -8.54 8.88
N GLN A 103 1.38 -8.02 9.98
CA GLN A 103 2.82 -8.04 10.23
C GLN A 103 3.34 -9.48 10.32
N ILE A 104 2.63 -10.36 11.03
CA ILE A 104 2.96 -11.79 11.12
C ILE A 104 2.92 -12.44 9.73
N LEU A 105 1.90 -12.16 8.91
CA LEU A 105 1.82 -12.65 7.52
C LEU A 105 2.97 -12.14 6.65
N CYS A 106 3.50 -10.97 6.92
CA CYS A 106 4.70 -10.46 6.25
C CYS A 106 6.01 -11.09 6.75
N GLY A 107 5.96 -11.94 7.79
CA GLY A 107 7.12 -12.63 8.34
C GLY A 107 7.80 -11.90 9.48
N TRP A 108 7.14 -10.91 10.09
CA TRP A 108 7.68 -10.07 11.14
C TRP A 108 6.89 -10.18 12.43
N PHE A 109 7.59 -10.37 13.52
CA PHE A 109 7.03 -10.25 14.85
C PHE A 109 7.24 -8.80 15.34
N PRO A 110 6.16 -8.08 15.67
CA PRO A 110 6.25 -6.66 16.07
C PRO A 110 6.61 -6.53 17.55
N ALA A 111 7.88 -6.74 17.89
CA ALA A 111 8.43 -6.52 19.23
C ALA A 111 8.40 -5.02 19.60
N GLU A 112 8.63 -4.69 20.88
CA GLU A 112 8.47 -3.32 21.40
C GLU A 112 9.34 -2.29 20.70
N THR A 113 10.58 -2.61 20.41
CA THR A 113 11.54 -1.67 19.82
C THR A 113 11.64 -1.79 18.30
N ASN A 114 11.62 -3.01 17.76
CA ASN A 114 11.80 -3.26 16.34
C ASN A 114 11.03 -4.52 15.90
N ALA A 115 10.70 -4.58 14.62
CA ALA A 115 10.17 -5.80 14.03
C ALA A 115 11.28 -6.87 13.94
N VAL A 116 11.01 -8.07 14.48
CA VAL A 116 11.94 -9.20 14.49
C VAL A 116 11.51 -10.23 13.44
N PRO A 117 12.42 -10.79 12.63
CA PRO A 117 12.07 -11.85 11.70
C PRO A 117 11.59 -13.09 12.44
N ILE A 118 10.45 -13.66 12.03
CA ILE A 118 9.86 -14.86 12.62
C ILE A 118 10.70 -16.09 12.27
N ASP A 119 11.21 -16.13 11.06
CA ASP A 119 12.07 -17.19 10.54
C ASP A 119 13.31 -16.62 9.85
N PRO A 120 14.42 -17.36 9.82
CA PRO A 120 15.64 -16.97 9.11
C PRO A 120 15.41 -16.74 7.61
N LYS A 121 14.49 -17.48 7.01
CA LYS A 121 14.05 -17.32 5.62
C LYS A 121 12.59 -16.94 5.61
N ASN A 122 12.31 -15.75 5.07
CA ASN A 122 10.93 -15.27 4.91
C ASN A 122 10.36 -15.82 3.61
N PRO A 123 9.31 -16.67 3.65
CA PRO A 123 8.74 -17.28 2.43
C PRO A 123 8.30 -16.26 1.38
N ARG A 124 7.81 -15.09 1.80
CA ARG A 124 7.40 -14.04 0.87
C ARG A 124 8.57 -13.37 0.16
N ILE A 125 9.68 -13.19 0.86
CA ILE A 125 10.91 -12.64 0.26
C ILE A 125 11.50 -13.64 -0.73
N GLU A 126 11.49 -14.94 -0.41
CA GLU A 126 11.95 -15.98 -1.35
C GLU A 126 11.07 -16.02 -2.61
N ALA A 127 9.75 -16.02 -2.46
CA ALA A 127 8.84 -15.96 -3.60
C ALA A 127 9.02 -14.67 -4.43
N LEU A 128 9.28 -13.52 -3.77
CA LEU A 128 9.60 -12.27 -4.47
C LEU A 128 10.87 -12.41 -5.31
N LYS A 129 11.94 -13.02 -4.79
CA LYS A 129 13.18 -13.26 -5.55
C LYS A 129 12.91 -14.07 -6.82
N GLU A 130 12.12 -15.14 -6.70
CA GLU A 130 11.76 -15.99 -7.85
C GLU A 130 11.00 -15.21 -8.92
N ILE A 131 10.03 -14.38 -8.50
CA ILE A 131 9.28 -13.51 -9.41
C ILE A 131 10.22 -12.52 -10.09
N LEU A 132 11.06 -11.82 -9.32
CA LEU A 132 11.96 -10.80 -9.86
C LEU A 132 13.01 -11.39 -10.79
N ALA A 133 13.46 -12.62 -10.55
CA ALA A 133 14.39 -13.32 -11.43
C ALA A 133 13.79 -13.58 -12.84
N SER A 134 12.47 -13.62 -12.98
CA SER A 134 11.77 -13.79 -14.26
C SER A 134 11.50 -12.48 -14.99
N ILE A 135 11.76 -11.32 -14.37
CA ILE A 135 11.48 -10.00 -14.93
C ILE A 135 12.74 -9.44 -15.59
N SER A 136 12.66 -9.16 -16.89
CA SER A 136 13.74 -8.54 -17.67
C SER A 136 13.69 -7.01 -17.69
N SER A 137 12.54 -6.43 -17.33
CA SER A 137 12.29 -4.98 -17.31
C SER A 137 12.40 -4.38 -15.92
N LYS A 138 12.37 -3.05 -15.83
CA LYS A 138 12.28 -2.36 -14.55
C LYS A 138 10.96 -2.70 -13.85
N ALA A 139 10.99 -2.84 -12.52
CA ALA A 139 9.82 -3.17 -11.72
C ALA A 139 9.67 -2.23 -10.51
N ILE A 140 8.41 -1.95 -10.15
CA ILE A 140 8.06 -1.21 -8.94
C ILE A 140 7.50 -2.20 -7.92
N ILE A 141 8.05 -2.17 -6.71
CA ILE A 141 7.69 -3.05 -5.60
C ILE A 141 7.03 -2.20 -4.53
N TRP A 142 5.75 -2.45 -4.24
CA TRP A 142 5.06 -1.78 -3.14
C TRP A 142 5.09 -2.64 -1.89
N ALA A 143 5.60 -2.07 -0.80
CA ALA A 143 5.64 -2.72 0.50
C ALA A 143 4.94 -1.88 1.56
N ARG A 144 4.21 -2.53 2.46
CA ARG A 144 3.41 -1.83 3.48
C ARG A 144 4.21 -1.47 4.72
N PHE A 145 5.14 -2.33 5.12
CA PHE A 145 5.89 -2.17 6.36
C PHE A 145 7.36 -1.86 6.08
N LYS A 146 7.95 -0.99 6.89
CA LYS A 146 9.38 -0.65 6.79
C LYS A 146 10.30 -1.88 6.91
N ALA A 147 9.90 -2.88 7.70
CA ALA A 147 10.64 -4.13 7.80
C ALA A 147 10.69 -4.91 6.48
N ASP A 148 9.58 -4.91 5.71
CA ASP A 148 9.57 -5.50 4.37
C ASP A 148 10.51 -4.72 3.43
N ILE A 149 10.47 -3.39 3.46
CA ILE A 149 11.33 -2.55 2.62
C ILE A 149 12.79 -2.87 2.87
N ARG A 150 13.23 -2.86 4.13
CA ARG A 150 14.62 -3.15 4.52
C ARG A 150 15.05 -4.57 4.10
N ALA A 151 14.15 -5.55 4.21
CA ALA A 151 14.44 -6.91 3.76
C ALA A 151 14.58 -7.01 2.23
N ILE A 152 13.76 -6.28 1.49
CA ILE A 152 13.83 -6.20 0.03
C ILE A 152 15.11 -5.46 -0.39
N GLU A 153 15.45 -4.34 0.24
CA GLU A 153 16.71 -3.61 0.02
C GLU A 153 17.93 -4.53 0.23
N ALA A 154 17.94 -5.28 1.33
CA ALA A 154 19.02 -6.20 1.63
C ALA A 154 19.20 -7.32 0.57
N VAL A 155 18.12 -7.69 -0.11
CA VAL A 155 18.13 -8.71 -1.17
C VAL A 155 18.55 -8.14 -2.53
N LEU A 156 18.09 -6.94 -2.86
CA LEU A 156 18.29 -6.34 -4.18
C LEU A 156 19.58 -5.49 -4.26
N GLY A 157 20.10 -5.05 -3.12
CA GLY A 157 21.34 -4.27 -3.05
C GLY A 157 21.32 -3.04 -3.95
N ASP A 158 22.40 -2.87 -4.70
CA ASP A 158 22.63 -1.69 -5.55
C ASP A 158 21.74 -1.62 -6.80
N GLU A 159 20.94 -2.65 -7.09
CA GLU A 159 20.00 -2.62 -8.22
C GLU A 159 18.67 -1.95 -7.87
N ALA A 160 18.47 -1.53 -6.60
CA ALA A 160 17.23 -0.97 -6.10
C ALA A 160 17.39 0.43 -5.52
N VAL A 161 16.34 1.23 -5.64
CA VAL A 161 16.18 2.50 -4.93
C VAL A 161 14.88 2.51 -4.14
N SER A 162 14.86 3.23 -3.02
CA SER A 162 13.73 3.23 -2.10
C SER A 162 13.09 4.61 -1.97
N TYR A 163 11.76 4.59 -1.85
CA TYR A 163 10.93 5.79 -1.70
C TYR A 163 9.89 5.57 -0.60
N TYR A 164 10.21 5.99 0.61
CA TYR A 164 9.29 5.88 1.77
C TYR A 164 9.57 6.97 2.82
N GLY A 165 8.81 6.98 3.91
CA GLY A 165 8.81 8.06 4.90
C GLY A 165 10.16 8.43 5.50
N ASP A 166 11.07 7.48 5.71
CA ASP A 166 12.38 7.73 6.31
C ASP A 166 13.42 8.31 5.32
N VAL A 167 13.16 8.21 4.01
CA VAL A 167 14.03 8.78 2.96
C VAL A 167 13.79 10.29 2.89
N LYS A 168 14.86 11.07 2.90
CA LYS A 168 14.79 12.54 2.79
C LYS A 168 14.19 12.98 1.45
N SER A 169 13.55 14.16 1.42
CA SER A 169 12.86 14.67 0.23
C SER A 169 13.74 14.70 -1.02
N ASP A 170 14.96 15.22 -0.87
CA ASP A 170 15.91 15.35 -1.99
C ASP A 170 16.37 13.99 -2.52
N ASP A 171 16.54 13.01 -1.62
CA ASP A 171 16.93 11.66 -1.99
C ASP A 171 15.76 10.89 -2.63
N ARG A 172 14.51 11.22 -2.31
CA ARG A 172 13.34 10.68 -3.02
C ARG A 172 13.30 11.14 -4.48
N THR A 173 13.59 12.40 -4.73
CA THR A 173 13.66 12.93 -6.10
C THR A 173 14.78 12.25 -6.89
N LYS A 174 15.96 12.08 -6.27
CA LYS A 174 17.07 11.33 -6.88
C LYS A 174 16.71 9.86 -7.14
N ALA A 175 16.01 9.20 -6.21
CA ALA A 175 15.57 7.82 -6.40
C ALA A 175 14.69 7.66 -7.63
N VAL A 176 13.77 8.60 -7.88
CA VAL A 176 12.94 8.61 -9.08
C VAL A 176 13.78 8.80 -10.34
N ASP A 177 14.70 9.76 -10.32
CA ASP A 177 15.60 10.04 -11.46
C ASP A 177 16.49 8.83 -11.78
N LEU A 178 17.12 8.25 -10.79
CA LEU A 178 17.94 7.05 -10.92
C LEU A 178 17.12 5.88 -11.49
N PHE A 179 15.92 5.64 -10.95
CA PHE A 179 15.07 4.56 -11.46
C PHE A 179 14.67 4.78 -12.92
N GLN A 180 14.44 6.02 -13.34
CA GLN A 180 14.06 6.32 -14.71
C GLN A 180 15.24 6.21 -15.69
N ASN A 181 16.39 6.78 -15.32
CA ASN A 181 17.48 7.07 -16.24
C ASN A 181 18.69 6.13 -16.11
N ASP A 182 18.96 5.54 -14.95
CA ASP A 182 20.08 4.62 -14.77
C ASP A 182 19.68 3.18 -15.15
N PRO A 183 20.34 2.55 -16.15
CA PRO A 183 20.07 1.16 -16.53
C PRO A 183 20.48 0.13 -15.46
N LYS A 184 21.33 0.48 -14.50
CA LYS A 184 21.72 -0.40 -13.40
C LYS A 184 20.60 -0.54 -12.36
N ILE A 185 19.78 0.49 -12.21
CA ILE A 185 18.67 0.49 -11.26
C ILE A 185 17.45 -0.15 -11.92
N LYS A 186 17.14 -1.37 -11.51
CA LYS A 186 16.03 -2.16 -12.03
C LYS A 186 14.78 -2.09 -11.17
N PHE A 187 14.95 -1.83 -9.87
CA PHE A 187 13.87 -1.95 -8.90
C PHE A 187 13.63 -0.63 -8.15
N PHE A 188 12.36 -0.28 -8.03
CA PHE A 188 11.92 0.86 -7.23
C PHE A 188 11.04 0.36 -6.10
N ILE A 189 11.43 0.59 -4.85
CA ILE A 189 10.73 0.13 -3.66
C ILE A 189 9.95 1.30 -3.07
N GLY A 190 8.62 1.21 -3.05
CA GLY A 190 7.72 2.25 -2.54
C GLY A 190 6.86 1.81 -1.36
N GLN A 191 6.40 2.81 -0.56
CA GLN A 191 5.44 2.64 0.52
C GLN A 191 4.25 3.56 0.32
#